data_afdeb1e1bd057346cd36dbefe0916597
#
_entry.id   afdeb1e1bd057346cd36dbefe0916597
#
_cell.length_a   1.000
_cell.length_b   1.000
_cell.length_c   1.000
_cell.angle_alpha   90.00
_cell.angle_beta   90.00
_cell.angle_gamma   90.00
#
_symmetry.space_group_name_H-M   'P 1'
#
loop_
_entity.id
_entity.type
_entity.pdbx_description
1 polymer ?
#
loop_
_entity_poly.entity_id
_entity_poly.type
_entity_poly.pdbx_seq_one_letter_code
_entity_poly.pdbx_strand_id
1 'polypeptide(L)'
;MNDIGRIIAAACLVAALLFPAADARAQTDARQAWSAASGSIFEVEPTWPGYQKPGFGAPAGTAPEGTGIAILRPGLLVTAAHVVSKATEVHVRTPDGTRLVATVLAIDQKTDVAFLPVGIETTPIALAQERPETGAPVCALSNAFGLGIGITCGVVSASRRTGVGFNHTEDFIQTDASVNPGSSGGALIDLEGRLVGLLSAIFTKDSDSDIGVNFAVSTELMLESLPQNFR
;
A
#
# COMPACT_ATOMS: atom_id res chain seq x y z
N MET A 1 27.42 -11.52 53.20
CA MET A 1 26.62 -10.97 52.04
C MET A 1 25.19 -10.99 52.54
N ASN A 2 24.61 -9.83 52.78
CA ASN A 2 23.33 -9.68 53.48
C ASN A 2 22.18 -10.04 52.56
N ASP A 3 21.11 -10.62 53.16
CA ASP A 3 19.90 -11.06 52.47
C ASP A 3 19.26 -10.02 51.56
N ILE A 4 19.47 -8.73 51.87
CA ILE A 4 19.02 -7.61 51.01
C ILE A 4 19.66 -7.62 49.62
N GLY A 5 20.94 -8.00 49.49
CA GLY A 5 21.62 -8.09 48.19
C GLY A 5 21.07 -9.24 47.30
N ARG A 6 20.57 -10.31 47.92
CA ARG A 6 19.95 -11.44 47.19
C ARG A 6 18.53 -11.12 46.71
N ILE A 7 17.78 -10.33 47.47
CA ILE A 7 16.42 -9.90 47.10
C ILE A 7 16.48 -8.90 45.94
N ILE A 8 17.45 -7.96 45.94
CA ILE A 8 17.64 -7.00 44.87
C ILE A 8 18.08 -7.70 43.57
N ALA A 9 18.99 -8.66 43.64
CA ALA A 9 19.45 -9.43 42.49
C ALA A 9 18.32 -10.28 41.88
N ALA A 10 17.44 -10.88 42.70
CA ALA A 10 16.28 -11.64 42.22
C ALA A 10 15.21 -10.73 41.60
N ALA A 11 14.97 -9.53 42.15
CA ALA A 11 14.02 -8.57 41.58
C ALA A 11 14.47 -8.00 40.22
N CYS A 12 15.79 -7.73 40.06
CA CYS A 12 16.34 -7.28 38.76
C CYS A 12 16.30 -8.39 37.71
N LEU A 13 16.45 -9.66 38.06
CA LEU A 13 16.36 -10.79 37.11
C LEU A 13 14.92 -11.03 36.63
N VAL A 14 13.92 -10.82 37.50
CA VAL A 14 12.50 -10.96 37.11
C VAL A 14 12.04 -9.79 36.26
N ALA A 15 12.52 -8.58 36.51
CA ALA A 15 12.21 -7.40 35.68
C ALA A 15 12.80 -7.49 34.26
N ALA A 16 13.96 -8.14 34.09
CA ALA A 16 14.58 -8.33 32.77
C ALA A 16 13.86 -9.38 31.89
N LEU A 17 12.98 -10.22 32.44
CA LEU A 17 12.22 -11.24 31.69
C LEU A 17 10.84 -10.75 31.23
N LEU A 18 10.42 -9.53 31.59
CA LEU A 18 9.08 -9.03 31.29
C LEU A 18 9.01 -8.01 30.13
N PHE A 19 10.13 -7.66 29.51
CA PHE A 19 10.16 -6.57 28.54
C PHE A 19 10.46 -6.86 27.06
N PRO A 20 10.44 -8.09 26.51
CA PRO A 20 10.60 -8.26 25.07
C PRO A 20 9.35 -8.69 24.31
N ALA A 21 8.18 -8.83 24.94
CA ALA A 21 7.04 -9.47 24.27
C ALA A 21 6.28 -8.57 23.30
N ALA A 22 6.24 -7.25 23.52
CA ALA A 22 5.46 -6.33 22.70
C ALA A 22 6.16 -6.01 21.36
N ASP A 23 7.45 -5.69 21.38
CA ASP A 23 8.22 -5.39 20.15
C ASP A 23 8.37 -6.63 19.25
N ALA A 24 8.57 -7.80 19.85
CA ALA A 24 8.65 -9.06 19.11
C ALA A 24 7.33 -9.42 18.43
N ARG A 25 6.18 -9.10 19.03
CA ARG A 25 4.86 -9.36 18.46
C ARG A 25 4.58 -8.45 17.26
N ALA A 26 4.83 -7.14 17.37
CA ALA A 26 4.66 -6.21 16.27
C ALA A 26 5.55 -6.56 15.05
N GLN A 27 6.80 -6.99 15.27
CA GLN A 27 7.68 -7.44 14.20
C GLN A 27 7.22 -8.76 13.57
N THR A 28 6.60 -9.65 14.34
CA THR A 28 6.04 -10.91 13.82
C THR A 28 4.85 -10.62 12.93
N ASP A 29 3.99 -9.70 13.35
CA ASP A 29 2.76 -9.33 12.63
C ASP A 29 3.06 -8.67 11.27
N ALA A 30 3.98 -7.70 11.22
CA ALA A 30 4.41 -7.07 9.97
C ALA A 30 5.10 -8.06 9.00
N ARG A 31 5.90 -8.96 9.52
CA ARG A 31 6.55 -10.02 8.73
C ARG A 31 5.54 -11.03 8.18
N GLN A 32 4.53 -11.37 8.97
CA GLN A 32 3.44 -12.24 8.54
C GLN A 32 2.63 -11.56 7.43
N ALA A 33 2.22 -10.30 7.62
CA ALA A 33 1.51 -9.51 6.62
C ALA A 33 2.30 -9.42 5.30
N TRP A 34 3.61 -9.14 5.37
CA TRP A 34 4.51 -9.16 4.22
C TRP A 34 4.49 -10.51 3.49
N SER A 35 4.68 -11.60 4.21
CA SER A 35 4.76 -12.94 3.61
C SER A 35 3.45 -13.35 2.93
N ALA A 36 2.31 -12.89 3.46
CA ALA A 36 1.01 -13.20 2.90
C ALA A 36 0.67 -12.38 1.65
N ALA A 37 1.13 -11.12 1.56
CA ALA A 37 0.66 -10.17 0.55
C ALA A 37 1.70 -9.79 -0.50
N SER A 38 3.01 -9.83 -0.21
CA SER A 38 4.04 -9.26 -1.09
C SER A 38 4.09 -9.88 -2.50
N GLY A 39 3.76 -11.16 -2.64
CA GLY A 39 3.68 -11.83 -3.94
C GLY A 39 2.55 -11.34 -4.85
N SER A 40 1.60 -10.56 -4.31
CA SER A 40 0.50 -9.96 -5.05
C SER A 40 0.73 -8.49 -5.42
N ILE A 41 1.90 -7.92 -5.07
CA ILE A 41 2.23 -6.51 -5.28
C ILE A 41 3.24 -6.37 -6.41
N PHE A 42 2.99 -5.41 -7.29
CA PHE A 42 3.75 -5.18 -8.53
C PHE A 42 4.18 -3.72 -8.62
N GLU A 43 5.33 -3.46 -9.23
CA GLU A 43 5.70 -2.10 -9.62
C GLU A 43 4.96 -1.73 -10.91
N VAL A 44 4.44 -0.51 -11.00
CA VAL A 44 3.79 0.03 -12.20
C VAL A 44 4.66 1.16 -12.73
N GLU A 45 5.13 1.01 -13.97
CA GLU A 45 6.07 1.92 -14.63
C GLU A 45 5.36 2.60 -15.83
N PRO A 46 4.66 3.73 -15.63
CA PRO A 46 4.03 4.45 -16.72
C PRO A 46 5.05 5.32 -17.48
N THR A 47 4.92 5.45 -18.80
CA THR A 47 5.69 6.38 -19.61
C THR A 47 4.84 7.62 -19.88
N TRP A 48 5.28 8.78 -19.39
CA TRP A 48 4.64 10.07 -19.66
C TRP A 48 5.60 10.97 -20.44
N PRO A 49 5.42 11.15 -21.75
CA PRO A 49 6.26 12.04 -22.53
C PRO A 49 6.26 13.46 -21.95
N GLY A 50 7.45 14.03 -21.74
CA GLY A 50 7.62 15.38 -21.21
C GLY A 50 7.54 15.51 -19.68
N TYR A 51 7.28 14.42 -18.95
CA TYR A 51 7.36 14.47 -17.49
C TYR A 51 8.81 14.67 -17.04
N GLN A 52 9.04 15.66 -16.19
CA GLN A 52 10.33 15.88 -15.54
C GLN A 52 10.20 15.53 -14.06
N LYS A 53 10.82 14.42 -13.65
CA LYS A 53 10.78 13.96 -12.26
C LYS A 53 11.55 14.91 -11.36
N PRO A 54 10.98 15.44 -10.28
CA PRO A 54 11.73 16.24 -9.34
C PRO A 54 12.70 15.36 -8.53
N GLY A 55 13.99 15.60 -8.68
CA GLY A 55 14.98 15.49 -7.62
C GLY A 55 15.53 14.13 -7.19
N PHE A 56 15.04 12.98 -7.63
CA PHE A 56 15.48 11.67 -7.10
C PHE A 56 16.32 10.83 -8.07
N GLY A 57 17.06 11.45 -8.99
CA GLY A 57 18.03 10.75 -9.83
C GLY A 57 17.44 9.84 -10.91
N ALA A 58 16.13 9.83 -11.12
CA ALA A 58 15.51 9.12 -12.23
C ALA A 58 15.87 9.78 -13.55
N PRO A 59 16.02 9.00 -14.65
CA PRO A 59 16.24 9.55 -15.98
C PRO A 59 15.13 10.52 -16.36
N ALA A 60 15.47 11.59 -17.09
CA ALA A 60 14.50 12.53 -17.64
C ALA A 60 13.49 11.79 -18.54
N GLY A 61 12.19 12.09 -18.37
CA GLY A 61 11.11 11.46 -19.13
C GLY A 61 10.53 10.19 -18.54
N THR A 62 11.04 9.73 -17.38
CA THR A 62 10.39 8.66 -16.63
C THR A 62 9.28 9.24 -15.76
N ALA A 63 8.06 8.75 -15.94
CA ALA A 63 6.93 9.13 -15.09
C ALA A 63 7.13 8.67 -13.65
N PRO A 64 6.40 9.23 -12.67
CA PRO A 64 6.43 8.69 -11.32
C PRO A 64 5.99 7.23 -11.39
N GLU A 65 6.82 6.37 -10.87
CA GLU A 65 6.47 4.97 -10.70
C GLU A 65 5.26 4.88 -9.78
N GLY A 66 4.50 3.84 -9.93
CA GLY A 66 3.37 3.52 -9.08
C GLY A 66 3.45 2.09 -8.58
N THR A 67 2.40 1.66 -7.95
CA THR A 67 2.24 0.29 -7.46
C THR A 67 0.95 -0.30 -8.04
N GLY A 68 0.89 -1.61 -8.18
CA GLY A 68 -0.30 -2.35 -8.57
C GLY A 68 -0.49 -3.57 -7.69
N ILE A 69 -1.73 -4.04 -7.59
CA ILE A 69 -2.13 -5.17 -6.76
C ILE A 69 -2.84 -6.19 -7.64
N ALA A 70 -2.42 -7.46 -7.58
CA ALA A 70 -3.18 -8.55 -8.18
C ALA A 70 -4.47 -8.80 -7.37
N ILE A 71 -5.62 -8.76 -8.05
CA ILE A 71 -6.94 -8.88 -7.40
C ILE A 71 -7.84 -9.87 -8.12
N LEU A 72 -8.79 -10.44 -7.39
CA LEU A 72 -9.95 -11.22 -7.86
C LEU A 72 -9.62 -12.47 -8.67
N ARG A 73 -8.79 -12.38 -9.69
CA ARG A 73 -8.43 -13.47 -10.60
C ARG A 73 -7.00 -13.31 -11.11
N PRO A 74 -6.34 -14.41 -11.50
CA PRO A 74 -5.02 -14.35 -12.11
C PRO A 74 -5.00 -13.40 -13.32
N GLY A 75 -3.92 -12.65 -13.47
CA GLY A 75 -3.69 -11.74 -14.58
C GLY A 75 -4.47 -10.42 -14.53
N LEU A 76 -5.16 -10.08 -13.43
CA LEU A 76 -5.81 -8.79 -13.26
C LEU A 76 -5.15 -8.00 -12.13
N LEU A 77 -4.63 -6.81 -12.45
CA LEU A 77 -4.11 -5.87 -11.46
C LEU A 77 -5.06 -4.67 -11.32
N VAL A 78 -5.03 -4.05 -10.15
CA VAL A 78 -5.59 -2.72 -9.88
C VAL A 78 -4.48 -1.75 -9.50
N THR A 79 -4.61 -0.49 -9.90
CA THR A 79 -3.72 0.61 -9.53
C THR A 79 -4.51 1.91 -9.37
N ALA A 80 -3.89 3.00 -8.93
CA ALA A 80 -4.52 4.31 -8.93
C ALA A 80 -4.64 4.86 -10.36
N ALA A 81 -5.79 5.46 -10.70
CA ALA A 81 -6.06 5.95 -12.05
C ALA A 81 -5.06 7.04 -12.49
N HIS A 82 -4.68 7.95 -11.57
CA HIS A 82 -3.74 9.03 -11.87
C HIS A 82 -2.34 8.50 -12.27
N VAL A 83 -1.95 7.30 -11.86
CA VAL A 83 -0.68 6.67 -12.25
C VAL A 83 -0.65 6.38 -13.74
N VAL A 84 -1.77 5.96 -14.33
CA VAL A 84 -1.81 5.47 -15.72
C VAL A 84 -2.60 6.38 -16.69
N SER A 85 -3.38 7.33 -16.21
CA SER A 85 -4.31 8.12 -17.02
C SER A 85 -3.64 8.97 -18.10
N LYS A 86 -2.38 9.37 -17.92
CA LYS A 86 -1.57 10.15 -18.88
C LYS A 86 -0.49 9.31 -19.55
N ALA A 87 -0.41 8.04 -19.24
CA ALA A 87 0.63 7.17 -19.77
C ALA A 87 0.38 6.85 -21.26
N THR A 88 1.43 6.94 -22.07
CA THR A 88 1.41 6.43 -23.45
C THR A 88 1.73 4.95 -23.50
N GLU A 89 2.39 4.43 -22.48
CA GLU A 89 2.72 3.03 -22.30
C GLU A 89 2.78 2.72 -20.80
N VAL A 90 2.34 1.54 -20.40
CA VAL A 90 2.40 1.07 -19.01
C VAL A 90 3.15 -0.26 -18.99
N HIS A 91 4.20 -0.32 -18.21
CA HIS A 91 4.86 -1.58 -17.88
C HIS A 91 4.58 -1.96 -16.43
N VAL A 92 4.63 -3.24 -16.18
CA VAL A 92 4.53 -3.82 -14.84
C VAL A 92 5.78 -4.66 -14.60
N ARG A 93 6.39 -4.48 -13.44
CA ARG A 93 7.50 -5.33 -12.98
C ARG A 93 7.01 -6.27 -11.90
N THR A 94 7.22 -7.54 -12.14
CA THR A 94 6.90 -8.62 -11.20
C THR A 94 7.89 -8.68 -10.04
N PRO A 95 7.55 -9.37 -8.93
CA PRO A 95 8.47 -9.55 -7.79
C PRO A 95 9.80 -10.23 -8.15
N ASP A 96 9.85 -11.03 -9.23
CA ASP A 96 11.07 -11.65 -9.73
C ASP A 96 11.88 -10.75 -10.69
N GLY A 97 11.42 -9.50 -10.92
CA GLY A 97 12.07 -8.51 -11.77
C GLY A 97 11.69 -8.57 -13.26
N THR A 98 10.80 -9.48 -13.67
CA THR A 98 10.35 -9.55 -15.07
C THR A 98 9.50 -8.33 -15.41
N ARG A 99 9.82 -7.66 -16.53
CA ARG A 99 9.11 -6.47 -17.01
C ARG A 99 8.16 -6.82 -18.15
N LEU A 100 6.91 -6.44 -18.02
CA LEU A 100 5.83 -6.79 -18.96
C LEU A 100 5.08 -5.53 -19.39
N VAL A 101 4.57 -5.52 -20.61
CA VAL A 101 3.61 -4.50 -21.04
C VAL A 101 2.25 -4.82 -20.43
N ALA A 102 1.62 -3.82 -19.83
CA ALA A 102 0.25 -3.91 -19.33
C ALA A 102 -0.70 -3.12 -20.22
N THR A 103 -1.91 -3.63 -20.38
CA THR A 103 -2.98 -2.91 -21.07
C THR A 103 -3.85 -2.21 -20.02
N VAL A 104 -4.29 -1.00 -20.30
CA VAL A 104 -5.28 -0.32 -19.44
C VAL A 104 -6.68 -0.78 -19.88
N LEU A 105 -7.35 -1.57 -19.05
CA LEU A 105 -8.68 -2.10 -19.31
C LEU A 105 -9.78 -1.06 -19.05
N ALA A 106 -9.68 -0.38 -17.92
CA ALA A 106 -10.65 0.62 -17.48
C ALA A 106 -9.99 1.61 -16.54
N ILE A 107 -10.46 2.86 -16.61
CA ILE A 107 -10.07 3.95 -15.70
C ILE A 107 -11.35 4.58 -15.17
N ASP A 108 -11.50 4.60 -13.86
CA ASP A 108 -12.50 5.41 -13.17
C ASP A 108 -11.81 6.60 -12.49
N GLN A 109 -11.85 7.75 -13.16
CA GLN A 109 -11.27 8.98 -12.63
C GLN A 109 -12.06 9.56 -11.44
N LYS A 110 -13.32 9.13 -11.24
CA LYS A 110 -14.13 9.64 -10.13
C LYS A 110 -13.70 9.06 -8.79
N THR A 111 -13.23 7.82 -8.81
CA THR A 111 -12.77 7.07 -7.63
C THR A 111 -11.26 6.95 -7.56
N ASP A 112 -10.54 7.37 -8.62
CA ASP A 112 -9.09 7.18 -8.80
C ASP A 112 -8.66 5.71 -8.87
N VAL A 113 -9.41 4.88 -9.59
CA VAL A 113 -9.11 3.43 -9.73
C VAL A 113 -8.91 3.09 -11.21
N ALA A 114 -7.91 2.24 -11.51
CA ALA A 114 -7.68 1.70 -12.84
C ALA A 114 -7.38 0.20 -12.78
N PHE A 115 -7.77 -0.54 -13.81
CA PHE A 115 -7.59 -1.99 -13.93
C PHE A 115 -6.67 -2.32 -15.11
N LEU A 116 -5.69 -3.18 -14.84
CA LEU A 116 -4.63 -3.55 -15.78
C LEU A 116 -4.58 -5.07 -15.94
N PRO A 117 -5.11 -5.64 -17.03
CA PRO A 117 -4.80 -7.03 -17.36
C PRO A 117 -3.33 -7.17 -17.76
N VAL A 118 -2.71 -8.24 -17.28
CA VAL A 118 -1.33 -8.63 -17.60
C VAL A 118 -1.30 -10.05 -18.12
N GLY A 119 -0.39 -10.33 -19.06
CA GLY A 119 -0.28 -11.61 -19.77
C GLY A 119 0.41 -12.73 -18.97
N ILE A 120 0.34 -12.70 -17.64
CA ILE A 120 0.93 -13.72 -16.77
C ILE A 120 -0.06 -14.15 -15.68
N GLU A 121 0.16 -15.34 -15.14
CA GLU A 121 -0.52 -15.80 -13.93
C GLU A 121 -0.04 -15.00 -12.71
N THR A 122 -0.96 -14.48 -11.96
CA THR A 122 -0.69 -13.75 -10.69
C THR A 122 -1.48 -14.39 -9.56
N THR A 123 -0.99 -14.25 -8.33
CA THR A 123 -1.74 -14.67 -7.14
C THR A 123 -2.56 -13.46 -6.64
N PRO A 124 -3.89 -13.49 -6.74
CA PRO A 124 -4.71 -12.42 -6.21
C PRO A 124 -4.56 -12.28 -4.70
N ILE A 125 -4.49 -11.04 -4.21
CA ILE A 125 -4.49 -10.77 -2.78
C ILE A 125 -5.84 -11.15 -2.16
N ALA A 126 -5.82 -11.68 -0.95
CA ALA A 126 -7.05 -11.91 -0.19
C ALA A 126 -7.69 -10.56 0.19
N LEU A 127 -9.01 -10.46 0.12
CA LEU A 127 -9.74 -9.26 0.54
C LEU A 127 -10.17 -9.41 2.01
N ALA A 128 -10.09 -8.32 2.78
CA ALA A 128 -10.69 -8.27 4.10
C ALA A 128 -12.22 -8.39 3.98
N GLN A 129 -12.83 -9.16 4.86
CA GLN A 129 -14.30 -9.34 4.85
C GLN A 129 -15.02 -8.15 5.50
N GLU A 130 -14.35 -7.48 6.42
CA GLU A 130 -14.87 -6.34 7.17
C GLU A 130 -13.90 -5.17 7.05
N ARG A 131 -14.46 -3.97 7.08
CA ARG A 131 -13.70 -2.74 7.11
C ARG A 131 -13.00 -2.59 8.47
N PRO A 132 -11.70 -2.26 8.51
CA PRO A 132 -11.00 -2.11 9.78
C PRO A 132 -11.55 -0.91 10.58
N GLU A 133 -11.63 -1.07 11.89
CA GLU A 133 -12.02 0.01 12.81
C GLU A 133 -10.89 1.02 13.00
N THR A 134 -11.23 2.24 13.43
CA THR A 134 -10.25 3.25 13.82
C THR A 134 -9.39 2.73 14.98
N GLY A 135 -8.06 2.84 14.85
CA GLY A 135 -7.09 2.28 15.77
C GLY A 135 -6.62 0.86 15.42
N ALA A 136 -7.26 0.18 14.45
CA ALA A 136 -6.80 -1.12 13.99
C ALA A 136 -5.42 -0.99 13.32
N PRO A 137 -4.47 -1.93 13.56
CA PRO A 137 -3.18 -1.94 12.91
C PRO A 137 -3.33 -2.30 11.42
N VAL A 138 -2.60 -1.57 10.57
CA VAL A 138 -2.55 -1.78 9.12
C VAL A 138 -1.14 -1.56 8.60
N CYS A 139 -0.84 -2.14 7.44
CA CYS A 139 0.43 -1.91 6.75
C CYS A 139 0.20 -1.50 5.30
N ALA A 140 1.04 -0.62 4.80
CA ALA A 140 1.11 -0.21 3.40
C ALA A 140 2.22 -0.99 2.70
N LEU A 141 1.89 -1.69 1.60
CA LEU A 141 2.84 -2.33 0.71
C LEU A 141 2.88 -1.57 -0.61
N SER A 142 4.03 -1.03 -0.97
CA SER A 142 4.14 -0.15 -2.12
C SER A 142 5.58 0.06 -2.59
N ASN A 143 5.73 0.61 -3.82
CA ASN A 143 7.00 0.98 -4.46
C ASN A 143 7.34 2.47 -4.19
N ALA A 144 7.49 2.85 -2.92
CA ALA A 144 7.80 4.23 -2.56
C ALA A 144 9.11 4.70 -3.20
N PHE A 145 9.07 5.83 -3.90
CA PHE A 145 10.19 6.44 -4.61
C PHE A 145 10.84 5.58 -5.72
N GLY A 146 10.17 4.49 -6.16
CA GLY A 146 10.75 3.57 -7.13
C GLY A 146 11.94 2.76 -6.57
N LEU A 147 11.97 2.52 -5.28
CA LEU A 147 13.04 1.79 -4.60
C LEU A 147 12.76 0.29 -4.46
N GLY A 148 11.71 -0.21 -5.11
CA GLY A 148 11.19 -1.55 -4.97
C GLY A 148 10.09 -1.65 -3.93
N ILE A 149 9.40 -2.81 -3.90
CA ILE A 149 8.29 -3.02 -2.97
C ILE A 149 8.80 -3.09 -1.54
N GLY A 150 8.25 -2.24 -0.70
CA GLY A 150 8.51 -2.17 0.74
C GLY A 150 7.23 -2.26 1.56
N ILE A 151 7.37 -2.35 2.89
CA ILE A 151 6.28 -2.35 3.85
C ILE A 151 6.51 -1.26 4.90
N THR A 152 5.46 -0.50 5.21
CA THR A 152 5.40 0.44 6.34
C THR A 152 4.12 0.18 7.10
N CYS A 153 4.15 0.25 8.43
CA CYS A 153 2.98 -0.05 9.24
C CYS A 153 2.60 1.13 10.13
N GLY A 154 1.33 1.21 10.45
CA GLY A 154 0.69 2.20 11.29
C GLY A 154 -0.68 1.71 11.73
N VAL A 155 -1.61 2.64 11.91
CA VAL A 155 -2.98 2.35 12.31
C VAL A 155 -3.98 3.02 11.36
N VAL A 156 -5.20 2.56 11.40
CA VAL A 156 -6.34 3.27 10.81
C VAL A 156 -6.64 4.51 11.65
N SER A 157 -6.32 5.68 11.11
CA SER A 157 -6.62 6.97 11.76
C SER A 157 -8.12 7.32 11.67
N ALA A 158 -8.78 6.89 10.59
CA ALA A 158 -10.24 6.94 10.44
C ALA A 158 -10.69 5.86 9.45
N SER A 159 -11.68 5.08 9.85
CA SER A 159 -12.22 3.98 9.03
C SER A 159 -13.02 4.47 7.81
N ARG A 160 -13.55 5.69 7.86
CA ARG A 160 -14.32 6.29 6.76
C ARG A 160 -14.06 7.80 6.67
N ARG A 161 -13.64 8.25 5.48
CA ARG A 161 -13.49 9.67 5.14
C ARG A 161 -14.12 9.96 3.80
N THR A 162 -14.92 11.03 3.76
CA THR A 162 -15.53 11.61 2.56
C THR A 162 -15.41 13.13 2.63
N GLY A 163 -15.55 13.82 1.51
CA GLY A 163 -15.48 15.28 1.44
C GLY A 163 -14.08 15.84 1.68
N VAL A 164 -13.04 15.05 1.44
CA VAL A 164 -11.64 15.48 1.54
C VAL A 164 -11.26 16.35 0.34
N GLY A 165 -11.87 16.09 -0.84
CA GLY A 165 -11.71 16.88 -2.04
C GLY A 165 -10.63 16.37 -2.99
N PHE A 166 -10.14 15.13 -2.84
CA PHE A 166 -9.20 14.51 -3.77
C PHE A 166 -9.90 13.91 -4.98
N ASN A 167 -11.00 13.17 -4.74
CA ASN A 167 -11.77 12.48 -5.76
C ASN A 167 -13.21 12.99 -5.83
N HIS A 168 -13.86 12.82 -6.98
CA HIS A 168 -15.27 13.18 -7.11
C HIS A 168 -16.17 12.26 -6.25
N THR A 169 -15.80 10.99 -6.15
CA THR A 169 -16.45 9.99 -5.30
C THR A 169 -15.44 9.49 -4.30
N GLU A 170 -15.72 9.64 -3.03
CA GLU A 170 -14.79 9.34 -1.95
C GLU A 170 -15.39 8.39 -0.94
N ASP A 171 -14.66 7.37 -0.60
CA ASP A 171 -14.81 6.52 0.56
C ASP A 171 -13.42 6.02 0.95
N PHE A 172 -12.71 6.85 1.72
CA PHE A 172 -11.33 6.58 2.09
C PHE A 172 -11.21 5.95 3.48
N ILE A 173 -10.19 5.10 3.61
CA ILE A 173 -9.57 4.74 4.88
C ILE A 173 -8.38 5.66 5.07
N GLN A 174 -8.31 6.38 6.19
CA GLN A 174 -7.16 7.21 6.55
C GLN A 174 -6.21 6.40 7.43
N THR A 175 -4.90 6.53 7.19
CA THR A 175 -3.84 5.86 7.96
C THR A 175 -2.65 6.78 8.19
N ASP A 176 -1.86 6.51 9.23
CA ASP A 176 -0.55 7.11 9.49
C ASP A 176 0.61 6.20 9.03
N ALA A 177 0.31 5.01 8.48
CA ALA A 177 1.32 4.20 7.79
C ALA A 177 1.97 5.02 6.67
N SER A 178 3.30 5.11 6.65
CA SER A 178 4.02 6.00 5.73
C SER A 178 3.76 5.65 4.27
N VAL A 179 3.31 6.65 3.50
CA VAL A 179 3.02 6.59 2.07
C VAL A 179 3.72 7.76 1.39
N ASN A 180 4.43 7.50 0.29
CA ASN A 180 5.22 8.49 -0.43
C ASN A 180 4.99 8.38 -1.95
N PRO A 181 5.47 9.33 -2.78
CA PRO A 181 5.42 9.20 -4.24
C PRO A 181 5.91 7.83 -4.72
N GLY A 182 5.16 7.20 -5.61
CA GLY A 182 5.36 5.79 -6.01
C GLY A 182 4.49 4.78 -5.26
N SER A 183 3.95 5.14 -4.10
CA SER A 183 3.05 4.26 -3.34
C SER A 183 1.63 4.22 -3.92
N SER A 184 1.24 5.16 -4.78
CA SER A 184 -0.08 5.19 -5.41
C SER A 184 -0.39 3.88 -6.14
N GLY A 185 -1.56 3.30 -5.88
CA GLY A 185 -1.96 2.00 -6.39
C GLY A 185 -1.46 0.81 -5.56
N GLY A 186 -0.73 1.06 -4.46
CA GLY A 186 -0.30 0.03 -3.51
C GLY A 186 -1.41 -0.43 -2.57
N ALA A 187 -1.11 -1.44 -1.79
CA ALA A 187 -2.05 -2.08 -0.88
C ALA A 187 -1.97 -1.51 0.53
N LEU A 188 -3.10 -1.10 1.08
CA LEU A 188 -3.29 -1.03 2.53
C LEU A 188 -3.87 -2.38 2.97
N ILE A 189 -3.18 -3.07 3.87
CA ILE A 189 -3.54 -4.42 4.32
C ILE A 189 -3.68 -4.49 5.84
N ASP A 190 -4.44 -5.47 6.31
CA ASP A 190 -4.43 -5.87 7.72
C ASP A 190 -3.20 -6.74 8.06
N LEU A 191 -3.07 -7.14 9.31
CA LEU A 191 -1.93 -7.95 9.77
C LEU A 191 -1.95 -9.40 9.26
N GLU A 192 -3.09 -9.86 8.75
CA GLU A 192 -3.23 -11.15 8.07
C GLU A 192 -2.89 -11.08 6.57
N GLY A 193 -2.53 -9.88 6.07
CA GLY A 193 -2.18 -9.64 4.66
C GLY A 193 -3.37 -9.50 3.74
N ARG A 194 -4.58 -9.22 4.27
CA ARG A 194 -5.79 -9.03 3.47
C ARG A 194 -5.94 -7.55 3.09
N LEU A 195 -6.31 -7.29 1.84
CA LEU A 195 -6.50 -5.94 1.33
C LEU A 195 -7.69 -5.26 2.01
N VAL A 196 -7.47 -4.08 2.58
CA VAL A 196 -8.49 -3.21 3.14
C VAL A 196 -8.71 -1.94 2.31
N GLY A 197 -7.72 -1.55 1.49
CA GLY A 197 -7.85 -0.40 0.59
C GLY A 197 -6.71 -0.25 -0.41
N LEU A 198 -6.96 0.54 -1.45
CA LEU A 198 -6.00 0.91 -2.50
C LEU A 198 -5.38 2.26 -2.15
N LEU A 199 -4.07 2.33 -1.95
CA LEU A 199 -3.38 3.60 -1.67
C LEU A 199 -3.54 4.56 -2.84
N SER A 200 -4.04 5.78 -2.60
CA SER A 200 -4.36 6.76 -3.63
C SER A 200 -3.71 8.10 -3.39
N ALA A 201 -3.85 8.70 -2.22
CA ALA A 201 -3.44 10.07 -1.98
C ALA A 201 -2.70 10.24 -0.64
N ILE A 202 -1.81 11.23 -0.64
CA ILE A 202 -1.18 11.77 0.57
C ILE A 202 -1.68 13.21 0.75
N PHE A 203 -1.92 13.62 1.99
CA PHE A 203 -2.24 15.00 2.28
C PHE A 203 -0.95 15.81 2.41
N THR A 204 -0.58 16.54 1.34
CA THR A 204 0.58 17.44 1.36
C THR A 204 0.15 18.82 0.92
N LYS A 205 0.51 19.85 1.68
CA LYS A 205 0.18 21.24 1.30
C LYS A 205 1.23 21.85 0.36
N ASP A 206 2.49 21.54 0.54
CA ASP A 206 3.59 22.20 -0.20
C ASP A 206 4.87 21.33 -0.33
N SER A 207 4.82 20.06 0.07
CA SER A 207 5.95 19.13 -0.06
C SER A 207 5.44 17.74 -0.37
N ASP A 208 6.06 17.06 -1.33
CA ASP A 208 5.77 15.66 -1.67
C ASP A 208 6.25 14.69 -0.58
N SER A 209 6.02 15.04 0.70
CA SER A 209 6.48 14.29 1.86
C SER A 209 5.30 13.84 2.72
N ASP A 210 5.35 12.61 3.16
CA ASP A 210 4.41 12.05 4.13
C ASP A 210 4.47 12.83 5.46
N ILE A 211 3.31 13.25 5.94
CA ILE A 211 3.13 13.91 7.24
C ILE A 211 2.23 13.11 8.19
N GLY A 212 2.04 11.80 7.93
CA GLY A 212 1.20 10.92 8.74
C GLY A 212 -0.30 11.06 8.45
N VAL A 213 -0.68 11.62 7.29
CA VAL A 213 -2.08 11.73 6.85
C VAL A 213 -2.20 11.18 5.44
N ASN A 214 -2.50 9.90 5.34
CA ASN A 214 -2.54 9.16 4.08
C ASN A 214 -3.90 8.53 3.87
N PHE A 215 -4.28 8.31 2.60
CA PHE A 215 -5.61 7.84 2.21
C PHE A 215 -5.54 6.65 1.27
N ALA A 216 -6.36 5.66 1.57
CA ALA A 216 -6.62 4.53 0.69
C ALA A 216 -8.10 4.51 0.29
N VAL A 217 -8.39 4.35 -0.99
CA VAL A 217 -9.76 4.06 -1.49
C VAL A 217 -10.19 2.73 -0.87
N SER A 218 -11.36 2.69 -0.25
CA SER A 218 -11.85 1.46 0.38
C SER A 218 -11.99 0.33 -0.64
N THR A 219 -11.83 -0.90 -0.19
CA THR A 219 -11.99 -2.09 -1.04
C THR A 219 -13.38 -2.13 -1.69
N GLU A 220 -14.40 -1.69 -0.98
CA GLU A 220 -15.78 -1.62 -1.48
C GLU A 220 -15.89 -0.68 -2.67
N LEU A 221 -15.41 0.57 -2.55
CA LEU A 221 -15.45 1.55 -3.64
C LEU A 221 -14.56 1.13 -4.81
N MET A 222 -13.39 0.55 -4.53
CA MET A 222 -12.50 -0.02 -5.54
C MET A 222 -13.21 -1.09 -6.38
N LEU A 223 -13.93 -2.01 -5.74
CA LEU A 223 -14.68 -3.07 -6.43
C LEU A 223 -15.87 -2.54 -7.20
N GLU A 224 -16.54 -1.49 -6.71
CA GLU A 224 -17.63 -0.81 -7.43
C GLU A 224 -17.15 -0.15 -8.73
N SER A 225 -15.89 0.23 -8.81
CA SER A 225 -15.28 0.82 -10.01
C SER A 225 -14.97 -0.21 -11.10
N LEU A 226 -15.03 -1.52 -10.79
CA LEU A 226 -14.81 -2.57 -11.77
C LEU A 226 -15.96 -2.62 -12.78
N PRO A 227 -15.70 -2.62 -14.10
CA PRO A 227 -16.74 -2.73 -15.10
C PRO A 227 -17.62 -3.99 -14.90
N GLN A 228 -18.93 -3.85 -15.13
CA GLN A 228 -19.91 -4.91 -14.82
C GLN A 228 -19.62 -6.27 -15.48
N ASN A 229 -19.05 -6.25 -16.67
CA ASN A 229 -18.67 -7.47 -17.41
C ASN A 229 -17.41 -8.18 -16.83
N PHE A 230 -16.81 -7.63 -15.78
CA PHE A 230 -15.64 -8.20 -15.10
C PHE A 230 -15.89 -8.52 -13.61
N ARG A 231 -17.10 -8.24 -13.13
CA ARG A 231 -17.55 -8.58 -11.77
C ARG A 231 -17.90 -10.04 -11.60
#